data_30e496c99d2a3fbcc39c65edd71dc4f6
#
_entry.id   30e496c99d2a3fbcc39c65edd71dc4f6
#
_cell.length_a   1.000
_cell.length_b   1.000
_cell.length_c   1.000
_cell.angle_alpha   90.00
_cell.angle_beta   90.00
_cell.angle_gamma   90.00
#
_symmetry.space_group_name_H-M   'P 1'
#
loop_
_entity.id
_entity.type
_entity.pdbx_description
1 polymer ?
#
loop_
_entity_poly.entity_id
_entity_poly.type
_entity_poly.pdbx_seq_one_letter_code
_entity_poly.pdbx_strand_id
1 'polypeptide(L)'
;TNYSVKKLQTYFILLTALLVSGTINAKVNNYIGLYADFGEWTLLPTESKYGPSFGVTGGLGFMYELQAGPKYKPTRFLFNVGVGANAGMTSFMQSTNQNVVLANQTDLDGEAFNYVYELRDRQDQYKNVAVRVPIMFGLHHQKFYMLAGVKLNANVWTKTNSVANLTTYGEYASFDHFTNMPEYQFFDNLPISGGVNTRFNFGVDASFEIGGRLGVVNDAVGFDVPKRKIEYRLAAFVDYGLLDLHVHDNQAALIAPSAYNKGETYPIYNTTSMVDNLVMNDIMSTEGFAKSVNNLMIGLKFTILFQMPEPGQCVICRDAYTGFANPSRS
;
A
#
# COMPACT_ATOMS: atom_id res chain seq x y z
N THR A 1 17.32 21.91 -11.00
CA THR A 1 16.17 21.60 -10.11
C THR A 1 15.14 22.74 -10.06
N ASN A 2 15.55 24.02 -10.02
CA ASN A 2 14.63 25.18 -9.95
C ASN A 2 13.74 25.40 -11.20
N TYR A 3 14.17 24.95 -12.38
CA TYR A 3 13.43 25.15 -13.64
C TYR A 3 12.22 24.18 -13.74
N SER A 4 12.34 22.98 -13.22
CA SER A 4 11.27 21.97 -13.18
C SER A 4 10.13 22.38 -12.24
N VAL A 5 10.45 22.91 -11.06
CA VAL A 5 9.47 23.35 -10.07
C VAL A 5 8.65 24.55 -10.57
N LYS A 6 9.27 25.51 -11.25
CA LYS A 6 8.57 26.65 -11.84
C LYS A 6 7.59 26.24 -12.95
N LYS A 7 7.97 25.28 -13.79
CA LYS A 7 7.06 24.72 -14.80
C LYS A 7 5.86 24.02 -14.17
N LEU A 8 6.09 23.23 -13.12
CA LEU A 8 5.01 22.52 -12.40
C LEU A 8 4.03 23.52 -11.76
N GLN A 9 4.54 24.59 -11.12
CA GLN A 9 3.71 25.67 -10.59
C GLN A 9 2.88 26.37 -11.67
N THR A 10 3.49 26.65 -12.83
CA THR A 10 2.78 27.29 -13.94
C THR A 10 1.65 26.42 -14.49
N TYR A 11 1.88 25.10 -14.65
CA TYR A 11 0.84 24.15 -15.05
C TYR A 11 -0.27 24.03 -14.02
N PHE A 12 0.07 24.05 -12.72
CA PHE A 12 -0.91 24.01 -11.64
C PHE A 12 -1.79 25.28 -11.62
N ILE A 13 -1.20 26.46 -11.81
CA ILE A 13 -1.93 27.74 -11.91
C ILE A 13 -2.81 27.78 -13.16
N LEU A 14 -2.32 27.28 -14.30
CA LEU A 14 -3.11 27.19 -15.54
C LEU A 14 -4.28 26.22 -15.40
N LEU A 15 -4.08 25.09 -14.76
CA LEU A 15 -5.11 24.10 -14.48
C LEU A 15 -6.18 24.66 -13.54
N THR A 16 -5.77 25.35 -12.46
CA THR A 16 -6.71 26.01 -11.54
C THR A 16 -7.47 27.15 -12.20
N ALA A 17 -6.83 27.94 -13.06
CA ALA A 17 -7.50 29.01 -13.82
C ALA A 17 -8.52 28.46 -14.83
N LEU A 18 -8.21 27.34 -15.49
CA LEU A 18 -9.14 26.63 -16.39
C LEU A 18 -10.34 26.05 -15.62
N LEU A 19 -10.12 25.54 -14.42
CA LEU A 19 -11.17 25.01 -13.55
C LEU A 19 -12.10 26.12 -13.05
N VAL A 20 -11.56 27.29 -12.73
CA VAL A 20 -12.35 28.45 -12.24
C VAL A 20 -13.13 29.10 -13.37
N SER A 21 -12.59 29.23 -14.60
CA SER A 21 -13.27 29.83 -15.72
C SER A 21 -14.47 29.04 -16.25
N GLY A 22 -14.48 27.71 -16.05
CA GLY A 22 -15.60 26.84 -16.44
C GLY A 22 -16.82 26.87 -15.51
N THR A 23 -16.72 27.52 -14.34
CA THR A 23 -17.74 27.42 -13.28
C THR A 23 -18.83 28.49 -13.30
N ILE A 24 -18.74 29.51 -14.16
CA ILE A 24 -19.64 30.68 -14.13
C ILE A 24 -21.12 30.32 -14.39
N ASN A 25 -21.42 29.17 -15.01
CA ASN A 25 -22.79 28.63 -15.18
C ASN A 25 -22.92 27.15 -14.84
N ALA A 26 -22.02 26.61 -13.99
CA ALA A 26 -22.04 25.21 -13.64
C ALA A 26 -23.00 24.95 -12.49
N LYS A 27 -23.90 23.97 -12.66
CA LYS A 27 -24.63 23.41 -11.54
C LYS A 27 -23.67 22.55 -10.71
N VAL A 28 -23.56 22.85 -9.42
CA VAL A 28 -22.74 22.11 -8.47
C VAL A 28 -23.64 21.24 -7.61
N ASN A 29 -23.38 19.94 -7.57
CA ASN A 29 -24.04 19.02 -6.69
C ASN A 29 -23.01 18.49 -5.69
N ASN A 30 -23.37 18.46 -4.42
CA ASN A 30 -22.52 17.97 -3.33
C ASN A 30 -23.04 16.62 -2.85
N TYR A 31 -22.11 15.70 -2.58
CA TYR A 31 -22.41 14.37 -2.08
C TYR A 31 -21.53 14.05 -0.88
N ILE A 32 -22.09 13.32 0.06
CA ILE A 32 -21.35 12.61 1.10
C ILE A 32 -21.49 11.13 0.80
N GLY A 33 -20.42 10.37 0.94
CA GLY A 33 -20.44 8.96 0.61
C GLY A 33 -19.65 8.08 1.55
N LEU A 34 -19.95 6.81 1.42
CA LEU A 34 -19.21 5.71 2.02
C LEU A 34 -18.57 4.91 0.89
N TYR A 35 -17.36 4.41 1.11
CA TYR A 35 -16.74 3.49 0.19
C TYR A 35 -16.16 2.29 0.92
N ALA A 36 -16.10 1.18 0.20
CA ALA A 36 -15.36 -0.02 0.57
C ALA A 36 -14.49 -0.41 -0.61
N ASP A 37 -13.24 -0.74 -0.37
CA ASP A 37 -12.31 -1.25 -1.37
C ASP A 37 -11.73 -2.61 -0.95
N PHE A 38 -11.41 -3.42 -1.94
CA PHE A 38 -10.74 -4.70 -1.77
C PHE A 38 -9.88 -4.99 -2.99
N GLY A 39 -8.68 -5.52 -2.79
CA GLY A 39 -7.79 -5.81 -3.89
C GLY A 39 -6.54 -6.57 -3.50
N GLU A 40 -5.70 -6.77 -4.51
CA GLU A 40 -4.35 -7.28 -4.36
C GLU A 40 -3.42 -6.18 -3.87
N TRP A 41 -2.53 -6.55 -2.97
CA TRP A 41 -1.46 -5.70 -2.49
C TRP A 41 -0.10 -6.34 -2.75
N THR A 42 0.70 -5.68 -3.55
CA THR A 42 2.00 -6.14 -4.00
C THR A 42 3.07 -5.12 -3.64
N LEU A 43 4.17 -5.57 -3.05
CA LEU A 43 5.38 -4.79 -2.89
C LEU A 43 6.34 -5.16 -4.02
N LEU A 44 6.87 -4.14 -4.71
CA LEU A 44 7.72 -4.24 -5.88
C LEU A 44 9.15 -3.83 -5.51
N PRO A 45 10.04 -4.78 -5.19
CA PRO A 45 11.45 -4.48 -4.94
C PRO A 45 12.18 -4.21 -6.26
N THR A 46 13.02 -3.17 -6.28
CA THR A 46 13.84 -2.79 -7.44
C THR A 46 15.27 -3.23 -7.21
N GLU A 47 15.93 -3.73 -8.25
CA GLU A 47 17.33 -4.23 -8.20
C GLU A 47 17.53 -5.25 -7.06
N SER A 48 16.58 -6.16 -6.88
CA SER A 48 16.53 -7.16 -5.82
C SER A 48 16.65 -8.58 -6.39
N LYS A 49 17.16 -9.50 -5.58
CA LYS A 49 17.13 -10.96 -5.86
C LYS A 49 15.73 -11.56 -5.59
N TYR A 50 14.85 -10.79 -4.97
CA TYR A 50 13.48 -11.22 -4.65
C TYR A 50 12.51 -10.71 -5.69
N GLY A 51 11.52 -11.53 -6.01
CA GLY A 51 10.39 -11.14 -6.83
C GLY A 51 9.41 -10.23 -6.07
N PRO A 52 8.34 -9.79 -6.74
CA PRO A 52 7.27 -9.05 -6.08
C PRO A 52 6.59 -9.89 -4.99
N SER A 53 6.08 -9.23 -3.95
CA SER A 53 5.23 -9.90 -2.96
C SER A 53 3.81 -10.07 -3.49
N PHE A 54 3.06 -10.99 -2.89
CA PHE A 54 1.63 -11.19 -3.19
C PHE A 54 0.82 -11.15 -1.92
N GLY A 55 -0.31 -10.43 -1.97
CA GLY A 55 -1.15 -10.28 -0.81
C GLY A 55 -2.49 -9.65 -1.10
N VAL A 56 -3.23 -9.36 -0.03
CA VAL A 56 -4.57 -8.79 -0.11
C VAL A 56 -4.68 -7.57 0.77
N THR A 57 -5.55 -6.65 0.36
CA THR A 57 -5.84 -5.43 1.09
C THR A 57 -7.33 -5.12 1.02
N GLY A 58 -7.84 -4.48 2.05
CA GLY A 58 -9.22 -3.99 2.07
C GLY A 58 -9.36 -2.76 2.94
N GLY A 59 -10.28 -1.89 2.58
CA GLY A 59 -10.50 -0.63 3.26
C GLY A 59 -11.95 -0.19 3.30
N LEU A 60 -12.22 0.72 4.21
CA LEU A 60 -13.51 1.39 4.38
C LEU A 60 -13.26 2.87 4.64
N GLY A 61 -14.14 3.73 4.15
CA GLY A 61 -13.99 5.16 4.42
C GLY A 61 -15.20 5.99 4.06
N PHE A 62 -15.06 7.26 4.40
CA PHE A 62 -15.99 8.34 4.10
C PHE A 62 -15.40 9.24 3.03
N MET A 63 -16.26 9.82 2.20
CA MET A 63 -15.82 10.77 1.19
C MET A 63 -16.82 11.90 1.04
N TYR A 64 -16.29 13.04 0.63
CA TYR A 64 -17.05 14.15 0.08
C TYR A 64 -16.75 14.26 -1.40
N GLU A 65 -17.77 14.42 -2.22
CA GLU A 65 -17.64 14.59 -3.65
C GLU A 65 -18.42 15.80 -4.13
N LEU A 66 -17.75 16.62 -4.93
CA LEU A 66 -18.31 17.74 -5.65
C LEU A 66 -18.40 17.37 -7.12
N GLN A 67 -19.62 17.51 -7.70
CA GLN A 67 -19.88 17.32 -9.12
C GLN A 67 -20.25 18.66 -9.73
N ALA A 68 -19.40 19.18 -10.60
CA ALA A 68 -19.60 20.47 -11.27
C ALA A 68 -19.72 20.29 -12.79
N GLY A 69 -20.71 20.92 -13.39
CA GLY A 69 -20.85 20.85 -14.85
C GLY A 69 -22.04 21.64 -15.38
N PRO A 70 -22.09 21.87 -16.68
CA PRO A 70 -23.21 22.55 -17.32
C PRO A 70 -24.54 21.79 -17.08
N LYS A 71 -25.61 22.54 -16.84
CA LYS A 71 -26.94 21.98 -16.48
C LYS A 71 -27.48 20.97 -17.50
N TYR A 72 -27.13 21.14 -18.78
CA TYR A 72 -27.69 20.37 -19.90
C TYR A 72 -26.67 19.44 -20.59
N LYS A 73 -25.47 19.26 -19.99
CA LYS A 73 -24.46 18.33 -20.55
C LYS A 73 -24.30 17.09 -19.66
N PRO A 74 -24.13 15.92 -20.28
CA PRO A 74 -24.00 14.64 -19.53
C PRO A 74 -22.63 14.52 -18.85
N THR A 75 -21.66 15.34 -19.25
CA THR A 75 -20.29 15.31 -18.67
C THR A 75 -20.19 16.30 -17.54
N ARG A 76 -19.69 15.85 -16.39
CA ARG A 76 -19.43 16.69 -15.23
C ARG A 76 -18.03 16.44 -14.71
N PHE A 77 -17.41 17.45 -14.17
CA PHE A 77 -16.18 17.37 -13.41
C PHE A 77 -16.45 16.84 -12.01
N LEU A 78 -15.56 15.98 -11.52
CA LEU A 78 -15.58 15.40 -10.19
C LEU A 78 -14.37 15.89 -9.39
N PHE A 79 -14.62 16.30 -8.16
CA PHE A 79 -13.60 16.46 -7.13
C PHE A 79 -14.01 15.61 -5.92
N ASN A 80 -13.11 14.78 -5.46
CA ASN A 80 -13.36 13.84 -4.38
C ASN A 80 -12.25 13.95 -3.34
N VAL A 81 -12.65 14.09 -2.07
CA VAL A 81 -11.76 14.05 -0.92
C VAL A 81 -12.39 13.17 0.15
N GLY A 82 -11.56 12.40 0.86
CA GLY A 82 -12.09 11.48 1.86
C GLY A 82 -11.11 11.15 2.96
N VAL A 83 -11.54 10.29 3.85
CA VAL A 83 -10.73 9.66 4.87
C VAL A 83 -11.21 8.22 5.05
N GLY A 84 -10.29 7.29 5.19
CA GLY A 84 -10.61 5.89 5.40
C GLY A 84 -9.51 5.16 6.15
N ALA A 85 -9.83 3.94 6.54
CA ALA A 85 -8.89 2.98 7.09
C ALA A 85 -8.72 1.82 6.12
N ASN A 86 -7.51 1.34 5.99
CA ASN A 86 -7.17 0.20 5.16
C ASN A 86 -6.32 -0.77 5.97
N ALA A 87 -6.54 -2.06 5.77
CA ALA A 87 -5.74 -3.12 6.34
C ALA A 87 -5.36 -4.12 5.25
N GLY A 88 -4.13 -4.60 5.31
CA GLY A 88 -3.64 -5.55 4.32
C GLY A 88 -2.52 -6.43 4.85
N MET A 89 -2.28 -7.51 4.13
CA MET A 89 -1.11 -8.36 4.31
C MET A 89 -0.57 -8.79 2.96
N THR A 90 0.75 -8.87 2.88
CA THR A 90 1.45 -9.36 1.69
C THR A 90 2.66 -10.19 2.11
N SER A 91 3.10 -11.12 1.26
CA SER A 91 4.19 -12.03 1.57
C SER A 91 5.18 -12.10 0.43
N PHE A 92 6.46 -11.99 0.75
CA PHE A 92 7.54 -12.40 -0.12
C PHE A 92 7.80 -13.89 0.08
N MET A 93 7.89 -14.63 -1.01
CA MET A 93 8.32 -16.03 -1.01
C MET A 93 9.66 -16.12 -1.70
N GLN A 94 10.62 -16.70 -1.03
CA GLN A 94 11.93 -16.94 -1.62
C GLN A 94 11.89 -18.23 -2.44
N SER A 95 12.30 -18.14 -3.70
CA SER A 95 12.36 -19.29 -4.62
C SER A 95 13.72 -20.01 -4.59
N THR A 96 14.73 -19.41 -3.96
CA THR A 96 16.12 -19.95 -3.92
C THR A 96 16.65 -19.87 -2.51
N ASN A 97 17.51 -20.83 -2.13
CA ASN A 97 18.21 -20.81 -0.85
C ASN A 97 19.06 -19.55 -0.72
N GLN A 98 19.10 -19.01 0.49
CA GLN A 98 19.87 -17.81 0.80
C GLN A 98 20.96 -18.15 1.78
N ASN A 99 22.20 -17.88 1.41
CA ASN A 99 23.36 -18.15 2.24
C ASN A 99 23.88 -16.84 2.85
N VAL A 100 24.08 -16.86 4.16
CA VAL A 100 24.82 -15.84 4.89
C VAL A 100 26.13 -16.47 5.34
N VAL A 101 27.26 -15.88 4.93
CA VAL A 101 28.59 -16.42 5.19
C VAL A 101 29.30 -15.57 6.23
N LEU A 102 29.69 -16.17 7.33
CA LEU A 102 30.67 -15.61 8.26
C LEU A 102 32.05 -16.09 7.83
N ALA A 103 32.77 -15.21 7.11
CA ALA A 103 34.08 -15.53 6.57
C ALA A 103 35.16 -15.53 7.64
N ASN A 104 36.24 -16.29 7.37
CA ASN A 104 37.48 -16.30 8.18
C ASN A 104 37.26 -16.68 9.65
N GLN A 105 36.41 -17.65 9.90
CA GLN A 105 36.34 -18.29 11.22
C GLN A 105 37.55 -19.23 11.39
N THR A 106 37.93 -19.54 12.61
CA THR A 106 39.03 -20.44 12.92
C THR A 106 38.52 -21.56 13.84
N ASP A 107 38.81 -22.80 13.49
CA ASP A 107 38.49 -23.96 14.30
C ASP A 107 39.53 -24.22 15.41
N LEU A 108 39.32 -25.31 16.21
CA LEU A 108 40.22 -25.68 17.31
C LEU A 108 41.63 -26.07 16.83
N ASP A 109 41.74 -26.53 15.60
CA ASP A 109 43.02 -26.94 15.01
C ASP A 109 43.75 -25.76 14.39
N GLY A 110 43.14 -24.57 14.39
CA GLY A 110 43.70 -23.33 13.83
C GLY A 110 43.48 -23.19 12.33
N GLU A 111 42.63 -24.01 11.72
CA GLU A 111 42.31 -23.88 10.30
C GLU A 111 41.22 -22.82 10.07
N ALA A 112 41.43 -22.03 9.03
CA ALA A 112 40.49 -21.02 8.62
C ALA A 112 39.35 -21.63 7.75
N PHE A 113 38.11 -21.26 8.04
CA PHE A 113 36.94 -21.70 7.29
C PHE A 113 35.87 -20.62 7.23
N ASN A 114 34.90 -20.80 6.35
CA ASN A 114 33.68 -19.98 6.28
C ASN A 114 32.52 -20.73 6.96
N TYR A 115 31.92 -20.11 7.94
CA TYR A 115 30.71 -20.66 8.55
C TYR A 115 29.48 -20.16 7.80
N VAL A 116 28.69 -21.08 7.22
CA VAL A 116 27.58 -20.77 6.33
C VAL A 116 26.26 -21.05 7.04
N TYR A 117 25.39 -20.05 7.02
CA TYR A 117 23.98 -20.17 7.38
C TYR A 117 23.17 -20.25 6.08
N GLU A 118 22.61 -21.40 5.77
CA GLU A 118 21.71 -21.59 4.64
C GLU A 118 20.26 -21.48 5.11
N LEU A 119 19.55 -20.49 4.58
CA LEU A 119 18.13 -20.30 4.81
C LEU A 119 17.33 -20.90 3.66
N ARG A 120 16.45 -21.84 3.99
CA ARG A 120 15.54 -22.50 3.06
C ARG A 120 14.11 -22.10 3.35
N ASP A 121 13.26 -22.14 2.32
CA ASP A 121 11.80 -21.91 2.43
C ASP A 121 11.45 -20.62 3.17
N ARG A 122 12.24 -19.59 2.99
CA ARG A 122 12.03 -18.31 3.65
C ARG A 122 10.76 -17.64 3.15
N GLN A 123 9.93 -17.23 4.10
CA GLN A 123 8.73 -16.45 3.88
C GLN A 123 8.74 -15.23 4.80
N ASP A 124 8.62 -14.05 4.21
CA ASP A 124 8.50 -12.78 4.92
C ASP A 124 7.10 -12.21 4.73
N GLN A 125 6.30 -12.18 5.79
CA GLN A 125 4.95 -11.66 5.78
C GLN A 125 4.92 -10.24 6.34
N TYR A 126 4.35 -9.32 5.57
CA TYR A 126 4.18 -7.93 5.93
C TYR A 126 2.70 -7.62 6.15
N LYS A 127 2.34 -7.09 7.33
CA LYS A 127 0.99 -6.69 7.70
C LYS A 127 0.95 -5.21 7.98
N ASN A 128 -0.10 -4.54 7.51
CA ASN A 128 -0.22 -3.10 7.64
C ASN A 128 -1.66 -2.69 7.96
N VAL A 129 -1.80 -1.68 8.81
CA VAL A 129 -3.03 -0.91 9.01
C VAL A 129 -2.69 0.56 8.79
N ALA A 130 -3.39 1.21 7.88
CA ALA A 130 -3.14 2.59 7.50
C ALA A 130 -4.43 3.43 7.51
N VAL A 131 -4.27 4.71 7.82
CA VAL A 131 -5.28 5.73 7.53
C VAL A 131 -4.96 6.33 6.17
N ARG A 132 -5.97 6.45 5.30
CA ARG A 132 -5.83 6.97 3.93
C ARG A 132 -6.66 8.22 3.73
N VAL A 133 -6.07 9.20 3.04
CA VAL A 133 -6.75 10.44 2.63
C VAL A 133 -6.67 10.54 1.11
N PRO A 134 -7.69 10.07 0.36
CA PRO A 134 -7.76 10.25 -1.08
C PRO A 134 -8.07 11.71 -1.44
N ILE A 135 -7.40 12.23 -2.47
CA ILE A 135 -7.66 13.52 -3.12
C ILE A 135 -7.66 13.25 -4.61
N MET A 136 -8.86 13.18 -5.20
CA MET A 136 -9.05 12.71 -6.56
C MET A 136 -9.82 13.72 -7.39
N PHE A 137 -9.46 13.80 -8.66
CA PHE A 137 -10.12 14.64 -9.66
C PHE A 137 -10.50 13.77 -10.85
N GLY A 138 -11.57 14.12 -11.53
CA GLY A 138 -11.94 13.38 -12.70
C GLY A 138 -13.20 13.88 -13.38
N LEU A 139 -13.76 13.00 -14.17
CA LEU A 139 -14.93 13.27 -14.99
C LEU A 139 -15.90 12.10 -14.88
N HIS A 140 -17.18 12.40 -14.92
CA HIS A 140 -18.16 11.40 -15.30
C HIS A 140 -18.86 11.79 -16.58
N HIS A 141 -19.14 10.80 -17.39
CA HIS A 141 -19.95 10.93 -18.60
C HIS A 141 -21.01 9.84 -18.58
N GLN A 142 -22.29 10.26 -18.49
CA GLN A 142 -23.39 9.32 -18.36
C GLN A 142 -23.17 8.30 -17.21
N LYS A 143 -23.09 7.01 -17.55
CA LYS A 143 -22.93 5.90 -16.59
C LYS A 143 -21.49 5.64 -16.18
N PHE A 144 -20.51 6.18 -16.90
CA PHE A 144 -19.10 5.93 -16.65
C PHE A 144 -18.45 7.12 -15.93
N TYR A 145 -17.46 6.83 -15.12
CA TYR A 145 -16.61 7.84 -14.52
C TYR A 145 -15.16 7.39 -14.43
N MET A 146 -14.28 8.35 -14.37
CA MET A 146 -12.85 8.14 -14.13
C MET A 146 -12.36 9.20 -13.15
N LEU A 147 -11.48 8.78 -12.25
CA LEU A 147 -10.81 9.65 -11.28
C LEU A 147 -9.31 9.36 -11.32
N ALA A 148 -8.51 10.42 -11.18
CA ALA A 148 -7.07 10.32 -10.98
C ALA A 148 -6.64 11.29 -9.89
N GLY A 149 -5.62 10.95 -9.12
CA GLY A 149 -5.15 11.80 -8.05
C GLY A 149 -4.12 11.14 -7.17
N VAL A 150 -4.12 11.53 -5.90
CA VAL A 150 -3.18 11.01 -4.92
C VAL A 150 -3.93 10.51 -3.68
N LYS A 151 -3.37 9.49 -3.05
CA LYS A 151 -3.79 9.01 -1.73
C LYS A 151 -2.63 9.18 -0.75
N LEU A 152 -2.85 9.93 0.30
CA LEU A 152 -1.90 10.06 1.40
C LEU A 152 -2.18 8.93 2.38
N ASN A 153 -1.15 8.17 2.72
CA ASN A 153 -1.24 7.03 3.63
C ASN A 153 -0.43 7.32 4.89
N ALA A 154 -1.04 7.08 6.03
CA ALA A 154 -0.35 7.09 7.31
C ALA A 154 -0.43 5.68 7.90
N ASN A 155 0.68 4.94 7.89
CA ASN A 155 0.75 3.61 8.45
C ASN A 155 0.74 3.69 9.98
N VAL A 156 -0.37 3.32 10.58
CA VAL A 156 -0.56 3.39 12.04
C VAL A 156 0.05 2.18 12.74
N TRP A 157 -0.02 1.04 12.10
CA TRP A 157 0.53 -0.21 12.61
C TRP A 157 1.07 -1.05 11.47
N THR A 158 2.29 -1.53 11.64
CA THR A 158 2.95 -2.42 10.69
C THR A 158 3.70 -3.50 11.46
N LYS A 159 3.56 -4.73 11.03
CA LYS A 159 4.24 -5.88 11.60
C LYS A 159 4.82 -6.73 10.49
N THR A 160 6.08 -7.11 10.63
CA THR A 160 6.73 -8.12 9.80
C THR A 160 6.89 -9.40 10.59
N ASN A 161 6.65 -10.54 9.96
CA ASN A 161 6.97 -11.86 10.47
C ASN A 161 7.77 -12.59 9.40
N SER A 162 8.94 -13.08 9.78
CA SER A 162 9.82 -13.87 8.92
C SER A 162 9.92 -15.28 9.48
N VAL A 163 9.83 -16.29 8.63
CA VAL A 163 10.05 -17.69 8.95
C VAL A 163 10.97 -18.32 7.93
N ALA A 164 11.85 -19.20 8.35
CA ALA A 164 12.74 -19.96 7.48
C ALA A 164 13.19 -21.24 8.16
N ASN A 165 13.76 -22.16 7.38
CA ASN A 165 14.47 -23.33 7.87
C ASN A 165 15.97 -23.08 7.77
N LEU A 166 16.69 -23.21 8.86
CA LEU A 166 18.11 -22.95 8.96
C LEU A 166 18.89 -24.26 8.91
N THR A 167 19.86 -24.32 7.99
CA THR A 167 20.92 -25.34 7.95
C THR A 167 22.27 -24.63 8.05
N THR A 168 23.19 -25.16 8.86
CA THR A 168 24.53 -24.58 8.98
C THR A 168 25.60 -25.59 8.65
N TYR A 169 26.71 -25.11 8.08
CA TYR A 169 27.86 -25.94 7.76
C TYR A 169 29.13 -25.07 7.62
N GLY A 170 30.30 -25.73 7.67
CA GLY A 170 31.57 -25.10 7.41
C GLY A 170 32.06 -25.36 5.99
N GLU A 171 32.59 -24.34 5.34
CA GLU A 171 33.31 -24.47 4.08
C GLU A 171 34.80 -24.24 4.33
N TYR A 172 35.61 -25.29 4.19
CA TYR A 172 37.07 -25.26 4.25
C TYR A 172 37.64 -25.21 2.85
N ALA A 173 38.88 -24.81 2.73
CA ALA A 173 39.54 -24.81 1.44
C ALA A 173 39.59 -26.20 0.75
N SER A 174 39.54 -27.26 1.53
CA SER A 174 39.65 -28.66 1.06
C SER A 174 38.33 -29.44 1.15
N PHE A 175 37.32 -28.91 1.84
CA PHE A 175 36.06 -29.60 2.10
C PHE A 175 34.85 -28.64 1.98
N ASP A 176 33.91 -29.01 1.17
CA ASP A 176 32.64 -28.37 1.11
C ASP A 176 31.68 -29.09 2.11
N HIS A 177 30.76 -28.33 2.75
CA HIS A 177 29.71 -28.87 3.61
C HIS A 177 30.18 -29.74 4.79
N PHE A 178 31.14 -29.22 5.56
CA PHE A 178 31.58 -29.90 6.76
C PHE A 178 30.68 -29.60 7.94
N THR A 179 30.18 -30.65 8.63
CA THR A 179 29.19 -30.53 9.70
C THR A 179 29.68 -31.01 11.07
N ASN A 180 30.86 -31.64 11.13
CA ASN A 180 31.45 -32.13 12.37
C ASN A 180 32.37 -31.08 13.00
N MET A 181 31.77 -29.99 13.50
CA MET A 181 32.47 -28.89 14.15
C MET A 181 32.00 -28.74 15.58
N PRO A 182 32.65 -29.40 16.56
CA PRO A 182 32.13 -29.45 17.94
C PRO A 182 32.08 -28.10 18.63
N GLU A 183 32.89 -27.14 18.24
CA GLU A 183 32.89 -25.76 18.74
C GLU A 183 31.89 -24.84 18.05
N TYR A 184 31.38 -25.25 16.90
CA TYR A 184 30.36 -24.55 16.14
C TYR A 184 29.08 -25.40 16.11
N GLN A 185 27.98 -24.76 16.35
CA GLN A 185 26.70 -25.46 16.36
C GLN A 185 26.28 -25.84 14.95
N PHE A 186 25.96 -27.12 14.74
CA PHE A 186 25.37 -27.62 13.52
C PHE A 186 23.86 -27.67 13.65
N PHE A 187 23.17 -27.04 12.69
CA PHE A 187 21.73 -27.11 12.56
C PHE A 187 21.37 -27.77 11.25
N ASP A 188 20.44 -28.68 11.28
CA ASP A 188 19.87 -29.30 10.09
C ASP A 188 18.36 -29.04 10.08
N ASN A 189 17.95 -28.19 9.13
CA ASN A 189 16.54 -27.83 8.90
C ASN A 189 15.81 -27.31 10.16
N LEU A 190 16.51 -26.51 10.98
CA LEU A 190 15.96 -25.91 12.18
C LEU A 190 14.97 -24.81 11.83
N PRO A 191 13.68 -24.87 12.24
CA PRO A 191 12.75 -23.77 12.01
C PRO A 191 13.14 -22.56 12.87
N ILE A 192 13.36 -21.42 12.22
CA ILE A 192 13.63 -20.15 12.86
C ILE A 192 12.59 -19.12 12.48
N SER A 193 12.36 -18.17 13.35
CA SER A 193 11.43 -17.08 13.10
C SER A 193 11.98 -15.76 13.64
N GLY A 194 11.55 -14.68 13.01
CA GLY A 194 11.83 -13.32 13.44
C GLY A 194 10.65 -12.43 13.14
N GLY A 195 10.66 -11.25 13.71
CA GLY A 195 9.61 -10.28 13.41
C GLY A 195 9.85 -8.96 14.12
N VAL A 196 9.49 -7.89 13.46
CA VAL A 196 9.65 -6.53 13.97
C VAL A 196 8.34 -5.78 13.84
N ASN A 197 7.98 -5.01 14.87
CA ASN A 197 6.97 -3.98 14.73
C ASN A 197 7.66 -2.73 14.17
N THR A 198 7.30 -2.37 12.94
CA THR A 198 7.87 -1.18 12.31
C THR A 198 7.22 0.09 12.82
N ARG A 199 7.95 1.19 12.71
CA ARG A 199 7.48 2.50 13.13
C ARG A 199 6.48 3.08 12.15
N PHE A 200 5.72 4.05 12.62
CA PHE A 200 4.86 4.90 11.82
C PHE A 200 5.59 5.44 10.58
N ASN A 201 5.01 5.22 9.41
CA ASN A 201 5.55 5.65 8.13
C ASN A 201 4.46 6.32 7.30
N PHE A 202 4.84 7.35 6.53
CA PHE A 202 3.97 8.02 5.58
C PHE A 202 4.21 7.49 4.17
N GLY A 203 3.13 7.33 3.42
CA GLY A 203 3.16 6.98 2.01
C GLY A 203 2.36 7.96 1.18
N VAL A 204 2.70 8.06 -0.08
CA VAL A 204 1.94 8.80 -1.09
C VAL A 204 1.77 7.88 -2.30
N ASP A 205 0.53 7.58 -2.65
CA ASP A 205 0.22 6.77 -3.82
C ASP A 205 -0.37 7.64 -4.94
N ALA A 206 0.09 7.46 -6.16
CA ALA A 206 -0.64 7.88 -7.34
C ALA A 206 -1.81 6.92 -7.57
N SER A 207 -3.00 7.45 -7.75
CA SER A 207 -4.23 6.65 -7.83
C SER A 207 -4.99 6.94 -9.12
N PHE A 208 -5.47 5.88 -9.73
CA PHE A 208 -6.40 5.93 -10.85
C PHE A 208 -7.57 5.00 -10.60
N GLU A 209 -8.78 5.49 -10.89
CA GLU A 209 -10.04 4.76 -10.69
C GLU A 209 -10.91 4.92 -11.93
N ILE A 210 -11.46 3.81 -12.44
CA ILE A 210 -12.43 3.79 -13.53
C ILE A 210 -13.61 2.91 -13.16
N GLY A 211 -14.82 3.42 -13.36
CA GLY A 211 -15.99 2.69 -12.90
C GLY A 211 -17.31 3.09 -13.55
N GLY A 212 -18.34 2.38 -13.10
CA GLY A 212 -19.72 2.56 -13.52
C GLY A 212 -20.62 3.07 -12.40
N ARG A 213 -21.59 3.90 -12.76
CA ARG A 213 -22.67 4.39 -11.92
C ARG A 213 -23.87 3.45 -12.07
N LEU A 214 -24.32 2.88 -10.97
CA LEU A 214 -25.43 1.93 -10.93
C LEU A 214 -26.73 2.64 -10.54
N GLY A 215 -27.87 2.18 -11.06
CA GLY A 215 -29.17 2.74 -10.71
C GLY A 215 -29.45 4.14 -11.30
N VAL A 216 -28.68 4.57 -12.27
CA VAL A 216 -28.88 5.80 -13.03
C VAL A 216 -29.93 5.55 -14.11
N VAL A 217 -30.89 6.45 -14.26
CA VAL A 217 -31.94 6.41 -15.28
C VAL A 217 -31.70 7.54 -16.27
N ASN A 218 -31.83 7.23 -17.55
CA ASN A 218 -31.91 8.25 -18.56
C ASN A 218 -33.19 9.05 -18.38
N ASP A 219 -33.10 10.36 -18.22
CA ASP A 219 -34.27 11.22 -18.27
C ASP A 219 -34.77 11.42 -19.72
N ALA A 220 -35.91 12.07 -19.86
CA ALA A 220 -36.53 12.35 -21.17
C ALA A 220 -35.65 13.21 -22.10
N VAL A 221 -34.55 13.78 -21.62
CA VAL A 221 -33.58 14.61 -22.34
C VAL A 221 -32.31 13.83 -22.67
N GLY A 222 -32.23 12.54 -22.27
CA GLY A 222 -31.07 11.68 -22.52
C GLY A 222 -29.95 11.85 -21.52
N PHE A 223 -30.20 12.48 -20.37
CA PHE A 223 -29.22 12.61 -19.29
C PHE A 223 -29.43 11.52 -18.24
N ASP A 224 -28.35 10.90 -17.84
CA ASP A 224 -28.38 9.96 -16.73
C ASP A 224 -28.49 10.72 -15.40
N VAL A 225 -29.62 10.60 -14.74
CA VAL A 225 -29.84 11.15 -13.41
C VAL A 225 -30.07 10.00 -12.42
N PRO A 226 -29.60 10.12 -11.19
CA PRO A 226 -29.88 9.09 -10.18
C PRO A 226 -31.39 9.03 -9.92
N LYS A 227 -31.94 7.82 -9.92
CA LYS A 227 -33.37 7.53 -9.64
C LYS A 227 -33.81 8.05 -8.28
N ARG A 228 -32.87 8.17 -7.36
CA ARG A 228 -33.01 8.64 -5.99
C ARG A 228 -31.85 9.57 -5.67
N LYS A 229 -31.91 10.25 -4.54
CA LYS A 229 -30.78 11.03 -3.99
C LYS A 229 -29.58 10.16 -3.57
N ILE A 230 -29.58 8.90 -3.94
CA ILE A 230 -28.54 7.91 -3.63
C ILE A 230 -27.98 7.39 -4.95
N GLU A 231 -26.69 7.43 -5.07
CA GLU A 231 -25.93 6.91 -6.22
C GLU A 231 -25.01 5.78 -5.77
N TYR A 232 -25.03 4.66 -6.47
CA TYR A 232 -24.14 3.53 -6.25
C TYR A 232 -23.10 3.49 -7.37
N ARG A 233 -21.86 3.17 -7.02
CA ARG A 233 -20.77 3.01 -7.98
C ARG A 233 -19.98 1.74 -7.73
N LEU A 234 -19.51 1.15 -8.82
CA LEU A 234 -18.52 0.08 -8.81
C LEU A 234 -17.38 0.48 -9.73
N ALA A 235 -16.15 0.38 -9.25
CA ALA A 235 -14.95 0.75 -9.99
C ALA A 235 -13.83 -0.25 -9.80
N ALA A 236 -12.94 -0.30 -10.79
CA ALA A 236 -11.60 -0.81 -10.63
C ALA A 236 -10.66 0.33 -10.28
N PHE A 237 -9.68 0.08 -9.43
CA PHE A 237 -8.66 1.06 -9.08
C PHE A 237 -7.25 0.47 -9.16
N VAL A 238 -6.29 1.36 -9.38
CA VAL A 238 -4.86 1.09 -9.30
C VAL A 238 -4.21 2.20 -8.48
N ASP A 239 -3.49 1.82 -7.43
CA ASP A 239 -2.71 2.72 -6.59
C ASP A 239 -1.24 2.32 -6.68
N TYR A 240 -0.37 3.28 -7.01
CA TYR A 240 1.08 3.08 -7.09
C TYR A 240 1.79 3.99 -6.11
N GLY A 241 2.56 3.40 -5.19
CA GLY A 241 3.33 4.12 -4.19
C GLY A 241 4.49 4.89 -4.82
N LEU A 242 4.52 6.19 -4.56
CA LEU A 242 5.56 7.10 -5.06
C LEU A 242 6.77 7.21 -4.14
N LEU A 243 6.60 6.83 -2.87
CA LEU A 243 7.66 6.84 -1.87
C LEU A 243 8.22 5.44 -1.67
N ASP A 244 9.51 5.40 -1.42
CA ASP A 244 10.21 4.16 -1.08
C ASP A 244 9.80 3.70 0.32
N LEU A 245 9.42 2.44 0.43
CA LEU A 245 9.07 1.79 1.71
C LEU A 245 10.26 1.06 2.34
N HIS A 246 11.38 0.92 1.61
CA HIS A 246 12.57 0.27 2.13
C HIS A 246 13.22 1.11 3.23
N VAL A 247 13.60 0.45 4.32
CA VAL A 247 14.28 1.10 5.44
C VAL A 247 15.78 1.16 5.16
N HIS A 248 16.28 2.34 4.80
CA HIS A 248 17.71 2.55 4.55
C HIS A 248 18.53 2.87 5.80
N ASP A 249 17.86 3.39 6.83
CA ASP A 249 18.51 3.71 8.10
C ASP A 249 18.55 2.47 9.00
N ASN A 250 19.73 2.20 9.60
CA ASN A 250 19.95 1.09 10.53
C ASN A 250 19.68 -0.30 9.91
N GLN A 251 20.12 -0.51 8.68
CA GLN A 251 20.09 -1.82 8.05
C GLN A 251 20.91 -2.82 8.85
N ALA A 252 20.39 -4.03 9.00
CA ALA A 252 20.98 -5.10 9.76
C ALA A 252 21.35 -6.27 8.86
N ALA A 253 22.28 -7.11 9.31
CA ALA A 253 22.53 -8.39 8.66
C ALA A 253 21.25 -9.26 8.72
N LEU A 254 21.06 -10.09 7.71
CA LEU A 254 19.89 -10.96 7.58
C LEU A 254 19.71 -11.88 8.79
N ILE A 255 20.81 -12.44 9.27
CA ILE A 255 20.89 -13.17 10.54
C ILE A 255 21.98 -12.51 11.36
N ALA A 256 21.67 -12.18 12.59
CA ALA A 256 22.63 -11.68 13.55
C ALA A 256 22.43 -12.40 14.90
N PRO A 257 23.49 -12.73 15.62
CA PRO A 257 23.37 -13.11 17.02
C PRO A 257 22.84 -11.92 17.83
N SER A 258 21.88 -12.15 18.70
CA SER A 258 21.22 -11.08 19.47
C SER A 258 22.14 -10.34 20.46
N ALA A 259 23.31 -10.91 20.77
CA ALA A 259 24.31 -10.39 21.68
C ALA A 259 25.54 -9.79 20.99
N TYR A 260 25.46 -9.45 19.72
CA TYR A 260 26.60 -8.85 19.01
C TYR A 260 26.81 -7.42 19.44
N ASN A 261 27.69 -7.20 20.40
CA ASN A 261 28.31 -5.91 20.64
C ASN A 261 29.46 -5.74 19.64
N LYS A 262 29.35 -4.75 18.77
CA LYS A 262 30.34 -4.40 17.75
C LYS A 262 31.73 -4.24 18.41
N GLY A 263 32.62 -5.23 18.26
CA GLY A 263 33.97 -5.21 18.80
C GLY A 263 34.34 -6.35 19.75
N GLU A 264 33.43 -7.25 20.09
CA GLU A 264 33.77 -8.45 20.86
C GLU A 264 34.05 -9.61 19.91
N THR A 265 35.19 -10.24 20.08
CA THR A 265 35.51 -11.54 19.45
C THR A 265 34.65 -12.59 20.15
N TYR A 266 33.79 -13.29 19.39
CA TYR A 266 32.92 -14.31 19.94
C TYR A 266 33.69 -15.38 20.68
N PRO A 267 33.41 -15.65 21.96
CA PRO A 267 33.65 -16.94 22.52
C PRO A 267 32.51 -17.86 22.07
N ILE A 268 32.73 -18.60 21.00
CA ILE A 268 31.78 -19.56 20.40
C ILE A 268 31.56 -20.80 21.30
N TYR A 269 32.10 -20.78 22.50
CA TYR A 269 32.16 -21.91 23.42
C TYR A 269 30.87 -22.25 24.18
N ASN A 270 29.77 -21.55 23.93
CA ASN A 270 28.51 -21.83 24.62
C ASN A 270 27.40 -22.16 23.65
N THR A 271 27.34 -23.43 23.24
CA THR A 271 26.44 -23.97 22.21
C THR A 271 24.96 -23.77 22.51
N THR A 272 24.59 -23.65 23.78
CA THR A 272 23.19 -23.45 24.18
C THR A 272 22.69 -22.02 23.97
N SER A 273 23.60 -21.05 23.95
CA SER A 273 23.23 -19.63 23.84
C SER A 273 23.11 -19.13 22.39
N MET A 274 23.61 -19.86 21.39
CA MET A 274 23.54 -19.40 20.00
C MET A 274 22.14 -19.55 19.40
N VAL A 275 21.39 -20.59 19.73
CA VAL A 275 20.03 -20.79 19.20
C VAL A 275 19.05 -19.77 19.78
N ASP A 276 19.15 -19.51 21.09
CA ASP A 276 18.30 -18.54 21.79
C ASP A 276 18.59 -17.10 21.41
N ASN A 277 19.77 -16.87 20.77
CA ASN A 277 20.26 -15.55 20.43
C ASN A 277 20.31 -15.26 18.91
N LEU A 278 19.85 -16.18 18.06
CA LEU A 278 19.75 -15.92 16.63
C LEU A 278 18.54 -15.03 16.34
N VAL A 279 18.80 -13.83 15.84
CA VAL A 279 17.76 -12.92 15.36
C VAL A 279 17.74 -12.97 13.84
N MET A 280 16.64 -13.42 13.28
CA MET A 280 16.38 -13.28 11.86
C MET A 280 15.68 -11.93 11.62
N ASN A 281 16.35 -11.04 10.89
CA ASN A 281 15.79 -9.75 10.53
C ASN A 281 14.83 -9.90 9.35
N ASP A 282 13.83 -9.03 9.31
CA ASP A 282 12.93 -8.97 8.18
C ASP A 282 13.66 -8.43 6.93
N ILE A 283 13.14 -8.82 5.78
CA ILE A 283 13.75 -8.51 4.50
C ILE A 283 13.76 -7.00 4.19
N MET A 284 12.77 -6.24 4.70
CA MET A 284 12.64 -4.80 4.46
C MET A 284 13.68 -3.97 5.23
N SER A 285 14.28 -4.54 6.28
CA SER A 285 15.36 -3.91 7.08
C SER A 285 16.72 -4.54 6.84
N THR A 286 16.84 -5.48 5.91
CA THR A 286 18.10 -6.19 5.64
C THR A 286 18.94 -5.43 4.61
N GLU A 287 20.26 -5.31 4.88
CA GLU A 287 21.21 -4.70 3.96
C GLU A 287 21.27 -5.46 2.63
N GLY A 288 21.28 -4.73 1.51
CA GLY A 288 21.42 -5.31 0.18
C GLY A 288 20.19 -6.07 -0.33
N PHE A 289 19.05 -5.96 0.33
CA PHE A 289 17.80 -6.58 -0.13
C PHE A 289 17.31 -6.00 -1.43
N ALA A 290 17.12 -4.69 -1.48
CA ALA A 290 16.65 -3.96 -2.64
C ALA A 290 17.16 -2.53 -2.63
N LYS A 291 17.20 -1.90 -3.79
CA LYS A 291 17.50 -0.47 -3.89
C LYS A 291 16.32 0.38 -3.45
N SER A 292 15.12 -0.03 -3.80
CA SER A 292 13.86 0.58 -3.35
C SER A 292 12.72 -0.44 -3.38
N VAL A 293 11.67 -0.19 -2.60
CA VAL A 293 10.46 -0.99 -2.59
C VAL A 293 9.26 -0.08 -2.77
N ASN A 294 8.54 -0.26 -3.86
CA ASN A 294 7.33 0.48 -4.17
C ASN A 294 6.08 -0.35 -3.87
N ASN A 295 5.01 0.34 -3.55
CA ASN A 295 3.71 -0.24 -3.27
C ASN A 295 2.85 -0.24 -4.54
N LEU A 296 2.18 -1.35 -4.84
CA LEU A 296 1.18 -1.46 -5.90
C LEU A 296 -0.08 -2.12 -5.34
N MET A 297 -1.23 -1.48 -5.54
CA MET A 297 -2.53 -2.07 -5.20
C MET A 297 -3.44 -2.01 -6.40
N ILE A 298 -4.12 -3.13 -6.68
CA ILE A 298 -5.09 -3.24 -7.76
C ILE A 298 -6.33 -3.90 -7.21
N GLY A 299 -7.50 -3.30 -7.42
CA GLY A 299 -8.71 -3.86 -6.82
C GLY A 299 -10.00 -3.27 -7.32
N LEU A 300 -11.04 -3.59 -6.57
CA LEU A 300 -12.40 -3.11 -6.78
C LEU A 300 -12.82 -2.20 -5.64
N LYS A 301 -13.56 -1.15 -5.96
CA LYS A 301 -14.11 -0.19 -5.02
C LYS A 301 -15.60 -0.05 -5.23
N PHE A 302 -16.36 -0.21 -4.17
CA PHE A 302 -17.78 0.07 -4.12
C PHE A 302 -18.04 1.37 -3.37
N THR A 303 -18.90 2.24 -3.91
CA THR A 303 -19.19 3.55 -3.30
C THR A 303 -20.69 3.79 -3.28
N ILE A 304 -21.17 4.35 -2.18
CA ILE A 304 -22.54 4.84 -1.99
C ILE A 304 -22.47 6.33 -1.73
N LEU A 305 -23.10 7.13 -2.57
CA LEU A 305 -23.12 8.59 -2.47
C LEU A 305 -24.53 9.08 -2.15
N PHE A 306 -24.65 9.95 -1.19
CA PHE A 306 -25.88 10.62 -0.78
C PHE A 306 -25.81 12.09 -1.21
N GLN A 307 -26.74 12.53 -2.05
CA GLN A 307 -26.82 13.91 -2.48
C GLN A 307 -27.22 14.81 -1.32
N MET A 308 -26.42 15.84 -1.08
CA MET A 308 -26.74 16.86 -0.09
C MET A 308 -27.82 17.82 -0.62
N PRO A 309 -28.67 18.38 0.24
CA PRO A 309 -29.59 19.45 -0.12
C PRO A 309 -28.84 20.65 -0.70
N GLU A 310 -29.40 21.28 -1.72
CA GLU A 310 -28.83 22.52 -2.26
C GLU A 310 -28.90 23.63 -1.18
N PRO A 311 -27.81 24.41 -0.97
CA PRO A 311 -27.84 25.52 -0.02
C PRO A 311 -28.94 26.52 -0.41
N GLY A 312 -29.80 26.88 0.55
CA GLY A 312 -30.91 27.83 0.33
C GLY A 312 -32.25 27.23 -0.10
N GLN A 313 -32.33 25.92 -0.33
CA GLN A 313 -33.63 25.26 -0.49
C GLN A 313 -34.14 24.80 0.87
N CYS A 314 -35.25 25.43 1.30
CA CYS A 314 -36.02 24.94 2.44
C CYS A 314 -36.63 23.57 2.10
N VAL A 315 -36.13 22.50 2.74
CA VAL A 315 -36.61 21.13 2.50
C VAL A 315 -38.13 21.02 2.78
N ILE A 316 -38.61 21.69 3.82
CA ILE A 316 -40.00 21.73 4.22
C ILE A 316 -40.86 22.49 3.16
N CYS A 317 -40.34 23.60 2.62
CA CYS A 317 -41.05 24.38 1.60
C CYS A 317 -41.15 23.65 0.26
N ARG A 318 -40.17 22.81 -0.10
CA ARG A 318 -40.22 22.04 -1.34
C ARG A 318 -41.26 20.94 -1.28
N ASP A 319 -41.37 20.24 -0.17
CA ASP A 319 -42.37 19.15 0.00
C ASP A 319 -43.77 19.69 0.10
N ALA A 320 -43.96 20.88 0.65
CA ALA A 320 -45.25 21.60 0.62
C ALA A 320 -45.65 22.04 -0.79
N TYR A 321 -44.71 22.50 -1.63
CA TYR A 321 -44.99 22.99 -2.98
C TYR A 321 -45.30 21.84 -3.95
N THR A 322 -44.70 20.68 -3.79
CA THR A 322 -45.01 19.49 -4.61
C THR A 322 -46.32 18.83 -4.25
N GLY A 323 -46.84 19.05 -3.02
CA GLY A 323 -48.15 18.58 -2.57
C GLY A 323 -49.33 19.39 -3.19
N PHE A 324 -49.09 20.65 -3.59
CA PHE A 324 -50.10 21.53 -4.18
C PHE A 324 -50.15 21.55 -5.71
N ALA A 325 -49.22 20.90 -6.39
CA ALA A 325 -49.08 20.96 -7.86
C ALA A 325 -49.84 19.85 -8.61
N ASN A 326 -50.73 19.08 -7.97
CA ASN A 326 -51.55 18.09 -8.64
C ASN A 326 -53.04 18.19 -8.26
N PRO A 327 -53.79 19.23 -8.73
CA PRO A 327 -55.22 19.29 -8.59
C PRO A 327 -56.00 18.57 -9.70
N SER A 328 -55.36 17.69 -10.50
CA SER A 328 -56.08 16.98 -11.56
C SER A 328 -55.91 15.47 -11.48
N ARG A 329 -56.55 14.87 -10.49
CA ARG A 329 -57.12 13.52 -10.54
C ARG A 329 -58.37 13.50 -9.64
N SER A 330 -59.43 13.98 -10.16
CA SER A 330 -60.79 13.54 -9.83
C SER A 330 -61.40 12.90 -11.08
#